data_6c14e5547838a97ab444a255c106a046
#
_entry.id   6c14e5547838a97ab444a255c106a046
#
_cell.length_a   1.000
_cell.length_b   1.000
_cell.length_c   1.000
_cell.angle_alpha   90.00
_cell.angle_beta   90.00
_cell.angle_gamma   90.00
#
_symmetry.space_group_name_H-M   'P 1'
#
loop_
_entity.id
_entity.type
_entity.pdbx_description
1 polymer ?
#
loop_
_entity_poly.entity_id
_entity_poly.type
_entity_poly.pdbx_seq_one_letter_code
_entity_poly.pdbx_strand_id
1 'polypeptide(L)'
;MRKNILVLLCVAFIIQFTGLLPLQAGHYYYKQISLKDGLPSTVRCILTDEQGFVWIGTRSGLGRYDGHELKKYVHQADDPHSIPHNFIYQMIEDEQNNIWILTDKGVARYRRQSDDFFIPTNESGNNIIVYSVCLTKGGVLFGSKNKIFFYNYQDASLRLLQSFEREPNYNVTLLTLWDEHTLLCCSRWQGLLLLDLKTGKYNPPPFDCGKEIMNIFIDSQKRIWVAPYNGGLNCLTRDGKLLAT
;
A
#
# COMPACT_ATOMS: atom_id res chain seq x y z
N MET A 1 -22.29 14.98 -64.41
CA MET A 1 -22.83 13.80 -63.76
C MET A 1 -21.79 12.71 -63.44
N ARG A 2 -20.85 12.34 -64.34
CA ARG A 2 -19.87 11.24 -64.07
C ARG A 2 -18.89 11.47 -62.91
N LYS A 3 -18.44 12.74 -62.65
CA LYS A 3 -17.51 13.05 -61.56
C LYS A 3 -18.13 12.84 -60.15
N ASN A 4 -19.41 13.11 -59.98
CA ASN A 4 -20.06 12.99 -58.68
C ASN A 4 -20.35 11.52 -58.29
N ILE A 5 -20.52 10.65 -59.27
CA ILE A 5 -20.72 9.20 -59.01
C ILE A 5 -19.41 8.56 -58.55
N LEU A 6 -18.25 8.97 -59.10
CA LEU A 6 -16.96 8.42 -58.69
C LEU A 6 -16.59 8.81 -57.23
N VAL A 7 -16.91 10.04 -56.84
CA VAL A 7 -16.70 10.53 -55.48
C VAL A 7 -17.61 9.77 -54.49
N LEU A 8 -18.86 9.53 -54.83
CA LEU A 8 -19.82 8.74 -54.02
C LEU A 8 -19.35 7.28 -53.85
N LEU A 9 -18.81 6.66 -54.90
CA LEU A 9 -18.28 5.31 -54.87
C LEU A 9 -17.00 5.23 -54.03
N CYS A 10 -16.12 6.18 -54.08
CA CYS A 10 -14.92 6.26 -53.25
C CYS A 10 -15.26 6.48 -51.76
N VAL A 11 -16.25 7.31 -51.45
CA VAL A 11 -16.72 7.51 -50.05
C VAL A 11 -17.39 6.26 -49.52
N ALA A 12 -18.23 5.57 -50.31
CA ALA A 12 -18.87 4.30 -49.95
C ALA A 12 -17.82 3.20 -49.70
N PHE A 13 -16.75 3.14 -50.51
CA PHE A 13 -15.66 2.17 -50.35
C PHE A 13 -14.83 2.44 -49.09
N ILE A 14 -14.58 3.70 -48.71
CA ILE A 14 -13.88 4.10 -47.49
C ILE A 14 -14.74 3.73 -46.28
N ILE A 15 -16.06 3.95 -46.29
CA ILE A 15 -16.97 3.60 -45.21
C ILE A 15 -17.05 2.07 -45.00
N GLN A 16 -16.99 1.26 -46.07
CA GLN A 16 -16.93 -0.20 -45.94
C GLN A 16 -15.59 -0.70 -45.37
N PHE A 17 -14.49 0.00 -45.58
CA PHE A 17 -13.16 -0.40 -45.09
C PHE A 17 -12.89 0.04 -43.64
N THR A 18 -13.56 1.08 -43.13
CA THR A 18 -13.45 1.52 -41.74
C THR A 18 -14.35 0.78 -40.76
N GLY A 19 -15.26 -0.07 -41.26
CA GLY A 19 -16.23 -0.81 -40.45
C GLY A 19 -15.78 -2.21 -39.96
N LEU A 20 -14.58 -2.67 -40.34
CA LEU A 20 -14.08 -4.00 -40.00
C LEU A 20 -12.79 -4.00 -39.19
N LEU A 21 -12.73 -3.14 -38.18
CA LEU A 21 -11.82 -3.46 -37.07
C LEU A 21 -12.51 -4.53 -36.21
N PRO A 22 -11.99 -5.77 -36.18
CA PRO A 22 -12.53 -6.75 -35.25
C PRO A 22 -12.41 -6.20 -33.87
N LEU A 23 -13.53 -5.94 -33.20
CA LEU A 23 -13.54 -5.78 -31.75
C LEU A 23 -13.04 -7.14 -31.21
N GLN A 24 -11.76 -7.24 -30.96
CA GLN A 24 -11.18 -8.35 -30.25
C GLN A 24 -11.66 -8.22 -28.78
N ALA A 25 -12.81 -8.84 -28.50
CA ALA A 25 -13.20 -9.09 -27.12
C ALA A 25 -12.11 -9.97 -26.52
N GLY A 26 -11.27 -9.38 -25.67
CA GLY A 26 -10.26 -10.13 -24.96
C GLY A 26 -10.94 -11.23 -24.16
N HIS A 27 -10.57 -12.48 -24.41
CA HIS A 27 -11.00 -13.57 -23.56
C HIS A 27 -10.32 -13.41 -22.21
N TYR A 28 -11.07 -12.97 -21.21
CA TYR A 28 -10.60 -12.93 -19.83
C TYR A 28 -10.82 -14.31 -19.21
N TYR A 29 -9.73 -14.91 -18.76
CA TYR A 29 -9.79 -16.14 -17.97
C TYR A 29 -9.78 -15.74 -16.48
N TYR A 30 -10.80 -16.20 -15.77
CA TYR A 30 -10.92 -15.98 -14.33
C TYR A 30 -10.60 -17.28 -13.61
N LYS A 31 -9.69 -17.23 -12.62
CA LYS A 31 -9.47 -18.31 -11.67
C LYS A 31 -9.90 -17.83 -10.29
N GLN A 32 -10.87 -18.48 -9.71
CA GLN A 32 -11.30 -18.22 -8.35
C GLN A 32 -10.40 -19.01 -7.39
N ILE A 33 -9.75 -18.33 -6.45
CA ILE A 33 -9.03 -18.95 -5.33
C ILE A 33 -9.92 -18.85 -4.11
N SER A 34 -10.26 -19.97 -3.52
CA SER A 34 -11.22 -20.10 -2.42
C SER A 34 -10.63 -20.86 -1.24
N LEU A 35 -11.42 -21.00 -0.18
CA LEU A 35 -11.05 -21.85 0.96
C LEU A 35 -10.78 -23.30 0.56
N LYS A 36 -11.43 -23.82 -0.49
CA LYS A 36 -11.21 -25.18 -1.04
C LYS A 36 -9.83 -25.32 -1.67
N ASP A 37 -9.32 -24.23 -2.25
CA ASP A 37 -7.97 -24.18 -2.83
C ASP A 37 -6.91 -23.93 -1.76
N GLY A 38 -7.35 -23.85 -0.52
CA GLY A 38 -6.47 -23.72 0.64
C GLY A 38 -6.25 -22.30 1.13
N LEU A 39 -7.03 -21.29 0.67
CA LEU A 39 -6.96 -19.96 1.24
C LEU A 39 -7.28 -20.01 2.74
N PRO A 40 -6.45 -19.43 3.62
CA PRO A 40 -6.64 -19.64 5.08
C PRO A 40 -7.94 -19.05 5.64
N SER A 41 -8.43 -17.93 5.09
CA SER A 41 -9.58 -17.18 5.63
C SER A 41 -9.99 -16.03 4.70
N THR A 42 -10.78 -15.08 5.24
CA THR A 42 -11.16 -13.85 4.55
C THR A 42 -9.94 -13.02 4.16
N VAL A 43 -9.84 -12.64 2.89
CA VAL A 43 -8.78 -11.81 2.33
C VAL A 43 -8.87 -10.39 2.87
N ARG A 44 -7.73 -9.84 3.26
CA ARG A 44 -7.56 -8.47 3.76
C ARG A 44 -6.77 -7.59 2.82
N CYS A 45 -5.72 -8.15 2.23
CA CYS A 45 -4.86 -7.47 1.28
C CYS A 45 -4.29 -8.44 0.26
N ILE A 46 -3.96 -7.94 -0.91
CA ILE A 46 -3.34 -8.68 -2.01
C ILE A 46 -2.16 -7.84 -2.52
N LEU A 47 -1.08 -8.51 -2.85
CA LEU A 47 0.09 -7.92 -3.49
C LEU A 47 0.57 -8.86 -4.60
N THR A 48 0.83 -8.33 -5.78
CA THR A 48 1.58 -9.06 -6.82
C THR A 48 3.00 -8.53 -6.81
N ASP A 49 3.97 -9.42 -6.59
CA ASP A 49 5.37 -9.03 -6.53
C ASP A 49 6.03 -9.01 -7.93
N GLU A 50 7.20 -8.42 -8.02
CA GLU A 50 8.02 -8.32 -9.24
C GLU A 50 8.29 -9.69 -9.91
N GLN A 51 8.26 -10.79 -9.15
CA GLN A 51 8.45 -12.15 -9.66
C GLN A 51 7.17 -12.77 -10.18
N GLY A 52 6.02 -12.08 -10.05
CA GLY A 52 4.71 -12.54 -10.49
C GLY A 52 3.98 -13.43 -9.48
N PHE A 53 4.50 -13.61 -8.26
CA PHE A 53 3.74 -14.28 -7.20
C PHE A 53 2.62 -13.38 -6.69
N VAL A 54 1.46 -13.97 -6.42
CA VAL A 54 0.34 -13.27 -5.78
C VAL A 54 0.33 -13.61 -4.29
N TRP A 55 0.62 -12.61 -3.47
CA TRP A 55 0.57 -12.69 -2.03
C TRP A 55 -0.82 -12.33 -1.52
N ILE A 56 -1.37 -13.16 -0.65
CA ILE A 56 -2.74 -13.02 -0.15
C ILE A 56 -2.71 -13.00 1.38
N GLY A 57 -2.88 -11.80 1.94
CA GLY A 57 -2.96 -11.61 3.39
C GLY A 57 -4.38 -11.84 3.89
N THR A 58 -4.52 -12.67 4.91
CA THR A 58 -5.81 -13.03 5.50
C THR A 58 -5.85 -12.80 7.02
N ARG A 59 -6.97 -13.12 7.65
CA ARG A 59 -7.08 -13.12 9.11
C ARG A 59 -6.41 -14.32 9.78
N SER A 60 -6.07 -15.38 9.03
CA SER A 60 -5.59 -16.66 9.57
C SER A 60 -4.30 -17.13 8.92
N GLY A 61 -3.52 -16.22 8.37
CA GLY A 61 -2.23 -16.50 7.74
C GLY A 61 -2.03 -15.80 6.41
N LEU A 62 -0.90 -16.10 5.80
CA LEU A 62 -0.44 -15.56 4.55
C LEU A 62 -0.41 -16.67 3.50
N GLY A 63 -0.90 -16.39 2.30
CA GLY A 63 -0.78 -17.25 1.14
C GLY A 63 0.15 -16.65 0.09
N ARG A 64 0.94 -17.47 -0.58
CA ARG A 64 1.68 -17.12 -1.79
C ARG A 64 1.24 -18.04 -2.93
N TYR A 65 0.69 -17.48 -3.97
CA TYR A 65 0.21 -18.19 -5.15
C TYR A 65 1.16 -17.98 -6.33
N ASP A 66 1.60 -19.05 -6.97
CA ASP A 66 2.56 -19.06 -8.08
C ASP A 66 1.91 -19.24 -9.46
N GLY A 67 0.58 -19.23 -9.52
CA GLY A 67 -0.19 -19.56 -10.72
C GLY A 67 -0.75 -20.99 -10.71
N HIS A 68 -0.18 -21.89 -9.91
CA HIS A 68 -0.55 -23.30 -9.81
C HIS A 68 -0.98 -23.68 -8.40
N GLU A 69 -0.10 -23.42 -7.42
CA GLU A 69 -0.26 -23.82 -6.03
C GLU A 69 -0.30 -22.62 -5.08
N LEU A 70 -1.00 -22.79 -3.97
CA LEU A 70 -1.06 -21.82 -2.88
C LEU A 70 -0.23 -22.34 -1.70
N LYS A 71 0.98 -21.78 -1.51
CA LYS A 71 1.79 -22.02 -0.32
C LYS A 71 1.27 -21.15 0.83
N LYS A 72 1.13 -21.76 2.02
CA LYS A 72 0.66 -21.09 3.23
C LYS A 72 1.77 -20.86 4.23
N TYR A 73 1.72 -19.72 4.90
CA TYR A 73 2.59 -19.37 6.00
C TYR A 73 1.71 -18.96 7.19
N VAL A 74 1.99 -19.56 8.33
CA VAL A 74 1.29 -19.30 9.59
C VAL A 74 2.29 -19.02 10.69
N HIS A 75 1.84 -18.30 11.72
CA HIS A 75 2.63 -18.09 12.92
C HIS A 75 2.85 -19.41 13.64
N GLN A 76 4.09 -19.68 14.03
CA GLN A 76 4.52 -20.80 14.85
C GLN A 76 5.26 -20.24 16.07
N ALA A 77 4.75 -20.55 17.27
CA ALA A 77 5.27 -19.92 18.50
C ALA A 77 6.74 -20.26 18.78
N ASP A 78 7.18 -21.47 18.37
CA ASP A 78 8.55 -21.96 18.59
C ASP A 78 9.48 -21.71 17.40
N ASP A 79 8.99 -21.06 16.32
CA ASP A 79 9.79 -20.74 15.13
C ASP A 79 9.98 -19.23 15.00
N PRO A 80 11.18 -18.69 15.31
CA PRO A 80 11.50 -17.27 15.19
C PRO A 80 11.53 -16.78 13.74
N HIS A 81 11.47 -17.69 12.78
CA HIS A 81 11.44 -17.38 11.35
C HIS A 81 10.04 -17.50 10.74
N SER A 82 9.02 -17.75 11.55
CA SER A 82 7.62 -17.66 11.12
C SER A 82 7.12 -16.20 11.17
N ILE A 83 5.97 -15.92 10.53
CA ILE A 83 5.33 -14.60 10.64
C ILE A 83 4.95 -14.29 12.10
N PRO A 84 5.03 -13.01 12.56
CA PRO A 84 4.78 -12.64 13.97
C PRO A 84 3.37 -12.93 14.45
N HIS A 85 2.40 -12.92 13.54
CA HIS A 85 0.99 -13.22 13.84
C HIS A 85 0.24 -13.59 12.55
N ASN A 86 -0.87 -14.33 12.69
CA ASN A 86 -1.67 -14.79 11.55
C ASN A 86 -2.57 -13.69 10.94
N PHE A 87 -2.87 -12.64 11.67
CA PHE A 87 -3.68 -11.55 11.13
C PHE A 87 -2.82 -10.58 10.34
N ILE A 88 -3.01 -10.56 9.01
CA ILE A 88 -2.24 -9.73 8.08
C ILE A 88 -3.08 -8.50 7.73
N TYR A 89 -2.54 -7.30 7.93
CA TYR A 89 -3.23 -6.05 7.57
C TYR A 89 -2.89 -5.54 6.19
N GLN A 90 -1.58 -5.55 5.90
CA GLN A 90 -1.01 -4.91 4.74
C GLN A 90 0.26 -5.62 4.33
N MET A 91 0.54 -5.56 3.06
CA MET A 91 1.81 -5.99 2.48
C MET A 91 2.28 -4.93 1.50
N ILE A 92 3.58 -4.79 1.35
CA ILE A 92 4.22 -3.90 0.39
C ILE A 92 5.54 -4.50 -0.08
N GLU A 93 5.86 -4.33 -1.34
CA GLU A 93 7.17 -4.65 -1.90
C GLU A 93 8.00 -3.37 -2.01
N ASP A 94 9.25 -3.42 -1.53
CA ASP A 94 10.15 -2.29 -1.61
C ASP A 94 11.01 -2.31 -2.89
N GLU A 95 11.79 -1.24 -3.13
CA GLU A 95 12.66 -1.09 -4.30
C GLU A 95 13.79 -2.15 -4.38
N GLN A 96 14.01 -2.91 -3.31
CA GLN A 96 14.96 -4.03 -3.26
C GLN A 96 14.25 -5.38 -3.40
N ASN A 97 12.98 -5.38 -3.79
CA ASN A 97 12.12 -6.56 -3.94
C ASN A 97 11.92 -7.34 -2.63
N ASN A 98 12.05 -6.68 -1.47
CA ASN A 98 11.66 -7.28 -0.21
C ASN A 98 10.15 -7.12 -0.01
N ILE A 99 9.50 -8.21 0.41
CA ILE A 99 8.09 -8.15 0.81
C ILE A 99 8.01 -7.90 2.31
N TRP A 100 7.37 -6.80 2.68
CA TRP A 100 7.08 -6.45 4.05
C TRP A 100 5.64 -6.82 4.39
N ILE A 101 5.46 -7.53 5.49
CA ILE A 101 4.18 -8.07 5.95
C ILE A 101 3.86 -7.45 7.31
N LEU A 102 2.79 -6.67 7.39
CA LEU A 102 2.32 -6.04 8.60
C LEU A 102 1.27 -6.93 9.26
N THR A 103 1.54 -7.32 10.50
CA THR A 103 0.69 -8.19 11.28
C THR A 103 0.27 -7.55 12.60
N ASP A 104 -0.68 -8.18 13.30
CA ASP A 104 -1.21 -7.70 14.60
C ASP A 104 -0.15 -7.61 15.71
N LYS A 105 0.94 -8.37 15.61
CA LYS A 105 2.00 -8.41 16.63
C LYS A 105 3.38 -8.03 16.12
N GLY A 106 3.46 -7.41 14.95
CA GLY A 106 4.73 -6.96 14.42
C GLY A 106 4.79 -6.93 12.90
N VAL A 107 5.93 -6.56 12.40
CA VAL A 107 6.25 -6.55 10.98
C VAL A 107 7.27 -7.63 10.67
N ALA A 108 7.14 -8.28 9.53
CA ALA A 108 8.10 -9.25 9.02
C ALA A 108 8.54 -8.85 7.61
N ARG A 109 9.79 -9.21 7.27
CA ARG A 109 10.31 -9.16 5.92
C ARG A 109 10.49 -10.59 5.41
N TYR A 110 9.89 -10.91 4.27
CA TYR A 110 10.09 -12.21 3.64
C TYR A 110 11.51 -12.33 3.08
N ARG A 111 12.17 -13.45 3.35
CA ARG A 111 13.49 -13.81 2.82
C ARG A 111 13.35 -14.84 1.71
N ARG A 112 13.53 -14.40 0.47
CA ARG A 112 13.32 -15.24 -0.71
C ARG A 112 14.23 -16.46 -0.78
N GLN A 113 15.47 -16.34 -0.29
CA GLN A 113 16.46 -17.42 -0.37
C GLN A 113 16.16 -18.59 0.56
N SER A 114 15.72 -18.31 1.78
CA SER A 114 15.40 -19.31 2.81
C SER A 114 13.92 -19.66 2.86
N ASP A 115 13.08 -18.90 2.14
CA ASP A 115 11.62 -19.03 2.09
C ASP A 115 10.98 -18.97 3.49
N ASP A 116 11.45 -18.01 4.29
CA ASP A 116 11.07 -17.75 5.67
C ASP A 116 11.01 -16.24 5.96
N PHE A 117 10.93 -15.83 7.21
CA PHE A 117 10.73 -14.44 7.59
C PHE A 117 11.81 -13.95 8.56
N PHE A 118 12.24 -12.71 8.32
CA PHE A 118 13.04 -11.92 9.25
C PHE A 118 12.12 -10.94 9.98
N ILE A 119 12.20 -10.88 11.29
CA ILE A 119 11.43 -9.97 12.14
C ILE A 119 12.38 -8.91 12.67
N PRO A 120 12.31 -7.66 12.17
CA PRO A 120 13.13 -6.59 12.69
C PRO A 120 12.70 -6.22 14.11
N THR A 121 13.66 -6.11 15.00
CA THR A 121 13.47 -5.68 16.39
C THR A 121 14.03 -4.28 16.59
N ASN A 122 13.46 -3.54 17.54
CA ASN A 122 14.01 -2.25 17.96
C ASN A 122 15.33 -2.45 18.76
N GLU A 123 15.96 -1.35 19.14
CA GLU A 123 17.23 -1.35 19.90
C GLU A 123 17.15 -2.13 21.23
N SER A 124 15.97 -2.33 21.77
CA SER A 124 15.74 -3.13 22.99
C SER A 124 15.44 -4.61 22.69
N GLY A 125 15.56 -5.05 21.43
CA GLY A 125 15.28 -6.41 21.02
C GLY A 125 13.80 -6.79 20.94
N ASN A 126 12.89 -5.82 21.02
CA ASN A 126 11.44 -6.07 20.98
C ASN A 126 10.87 -5.88 19.57
N ASN A 127 9.87 -6.67 19.24
CA ASN A 127 9.03 -6.44 18.07
C ASN A 127 8.29 -5.10 18.20
N ILE A 128 8.06 -4.43 17.06
CA ILE A 128 7.25 -3.22 17.01
C ILE A 128 5.87 -3.54 16.43
N ILE A 129 4.82 -3.05 17.09
CA ILE A 129 3.46 -3.08 16.53
C ILE A 129 3.36 -1.95 15.51
N VAL A 130 2.97 -2.28 14.29
CA VAL A 130 2.97 -1.37 13.14
C VAL A 130 1.55 -1.26 12.58
N TYR A 131 1.09 -0.04 12.31
CA TYR A 131 -0.22 0.24 11.71
C TYR A 131 -0.13 0.73 10.28
N SER A 132 1.03 1.26 9.89
CA SER A 132 1.25 1.82 8.55
C SER A 132 2.70 1.71 8.13
N VAL A 133 2.92 1.74 6.83
CA VAL A 133 4.23 1.64 6.19
C VAL A 133 4.35 2.67 5.08
N CYS A 134 5.53 3.25 4.94
CA CYS A 134 5.87 4.15 3.84
C CYS A 134 7.30 3.85 3.36
N LEU A 135 7.44 3.65 2.05
CA LEU A 135 8.73 3.40 1.43
C LEU A 135 9.51 4.70 1.22
N THR A 136 10.82 4.63 1.42
CA THR A 136 11.77 5.69 1.09
C THR A 136 12.96 5.11 0.34
N LYS A 137 13.75 5.95 -0.34
CA LYS A 137 14.96 5.52 -1.05
C LYS A 137 16.01 4.83 -0.15
N GLY A 138 16.02 5.14 1.14
CA GLY A 138 17.03 4.62 2.08
C GLY A 138 16.52 3.52 3.02
N GLY A 139 15.22 3.22 2.99
CA GLY A 139 14.64 2.29 3.94
C GLY A 139 13.13 2.35 4.02
N VAL A 140 12.59 1.81 5.09
CA VAL A 140 11.15 1.72 5.32
C VAL A 140 10.76 2.44 6.60
N LEU A 141 9.76 3.29 6.53
CA LEU A 141 9.14 3.94 7.67
C LEU A 141 7.95 3.14 8.15
N PHE A 142 7.88 2.91 9.45
CA PHE A 142 6.79 2.21 10.11
C PHE A 142 6.09 3.11 11.11
N GLY A 143 4.79 3.34 10.90
CA GLY A 143 3.94 4.05 11.85
C GLY A 143 3.41 3.10 12.92
N SER A 144 3.56 3.51 14.17
CA SER A 144 3.16 2.77 15.37
C SER A 144 2.28 3.64 16.28
N LYS A 145 2.02 3.20 17.50
CA LYS A 145 1.41 4.02 18.54
C LYS A 145 2.34 5.17 18.87
N ASN A 146 1.92 6.39 18.62
CA ASN A 146 2.65 7.65 18.84
C ASN A 146 4.15 7.67 18.46
N LYS A 147 4.57 6.76 17.56
CA LYS A 147 5.98 6.63 17.16
C LYS A 147 6.09 6.31 15.69
N ILE A 148 7.21 6.71 15.10
CA ILE A 148 7.64 6.30 13.78
C ILE A 148 9.00 5.65 13.92
N PHE A 149 9.16 4.47 13.37
CA PHE A 149 10.42 3.75 13.26
C PHE A 149 10.92 3.80 11.83
N PHE A 150 12.24 3.77 11.68
CA PHE A 150 12.92 3.69 10.39
C PHE A 150 13.78 2.46 10.33
N TYR A 151 13.51 1.60 9.35
CA TYR A 151 14.38 0.49 9.01
C TYR A 151 15.33 0.93 7.90
N ASN A 152 16.62 0.94 8.19
CA ASN A 152 17.66 1.38 7.27
C ASN A 152 18.17 0.17 6.45
N TYR A 153 18.19 0.29 5.13
CA TYR A 153 18.67 -0.77 4.24
C TYR A 153 20.18 -1.02 4.33
N GLN A 154 20.98 0.00 4.67
CA GLN A 154 22.44 -0.12 4.66
C GLN A 154 22.96 -0.98 5.81
N ASP A 155 22.43 -0.83 7.00
CA ASP A 155 22.90 -1.52 8.21
C ASP A 155 21.86 -2.48 8.79
N ALA A 156 20.73 -2.65 8.11
CA ALA A 156 19.60 -3.51 8.51
C ALA A 156 19.08 -3.21 9.93
N SER A 157 19.25 -1.99 10.43
CA SER A 157 18.82 -1.57 11.77
C SER A 157 17.43 -0.95 11.76
N LEU A 158 16.67 -1.22 12.82
CA LEU A 158 15.39 -0.61 13.09
C LEU A 158 15.52 0.38 14.25
N ARG A 159 15.38 1.67 13.96
CA ARG A 159 15.59 2.76 14.93
C ARG A 159 14.32 3.57 15.14
N LEU A 160 14.16 4.12 16.34
CA LEU A 160 13.15 5.13 16.59
C LEU A 160 13.53 6.43 15.85
N LEU A 161 12.69 6.84 14.90
CA LEU A 161 12.89 8.10 14.16
C LEU A 161 12.22 9.28 14.87
N GLN A 162 10.96 9.10 15.32
CA GLN A 162 10.12 10.14 15.89
C GLN A 162 9.24 9.59 17.00
N SER A 163 9.06 10.39 18.06
CA SER A 163 8.05 10.19 19.10
C SER A 163 7.14 11.40 19.19
N PHE A 164 5.82 11.17 19.21
CA PHE A 164 4.81 12.21 19.37
C PHE A 164 4.42 12.30 20.86
N GLU A 165 5.34 12.72 21.71
CA GLU A 165 5.14 12.72 23.17
C GLU A 165 4.02 13.67 23.64
N ARG A 166 3.81 14.77 22.91
CA ARG A 166 2.72 15.72 23.17
C ARG A 166 1.35 15.20 22.72
N GLU A 167 1.34 14.13 21.93
CA GLU A 167 0.16 13.49 21.36
C GLU A 167 0.13 11.99 21.72
N PRO A 168 -0.02 11.62 23.00
CA PRO A 168 0.20 10.24 23.46
C PRO A 168 -0.75 9.21 22.86
N ASN A 169 -1.89 9.65 22.34
CA ASN A 169 -2.88 8.80 21.68
C ASN A 169 -2.82 8.86 20.15
N TYR A 170 -1.83 9.53 19.59
CA TYR A 170 -1.67 9.69 18.14
C TYR A 170 -1.17 8.39 17.51
N ASN A 171 -2.09 7.47 17.25
CA ASN A 171 -1.76 6.25 16.51
C ASN A 171 -1.51 6.59 15.05
N VAL A 172 -0.29 6.35 14.58
CA VAL A 172 0.10 6.62 13.18
C VAL A 172 -0.45 5.53 12.28
N THR A 173 -1.69 5.71 11.85
CA THR A 173 -2.45 4.70 11.09
C THR A 173 -2.18 4.75 9.59
N LEU A 174 -1.68 5.88 9.08
CA LEU A 174 -1.26 6.05 7.69
C LEU A 174 -0.03 6.94 7.63
N LEU A 175 0.88 6.59 6.72
CA LEU A 175 2.07 7.35 6.39
C LEU A 175 2.18 7.51 4.87
N THR A 176 2.49 8.71 4.41
CA THR A 176 2.84 8.95 3.00
C THR A 176 3.83 10.10 2.88
N LEU A 177 4.76 10.03 1.92
CA LEU A 177 5.66 11.13 1.64
C LEU A 177 4.89 12.30 1.06
N TRP A 178 4.95 13.46 1.74
CA TRP A 178 4.45 14.72 1.23
C TRP A 178 5.42 15.28 0.17
N ASP A 179 6.69 15.20 0.46
CA ASP A 179 7.82 15.49 -0.42
C ASP A 179 9.07 14.73 0.06
N GLU A 180 10.26 15.05 -0.45
CA GLU A 180 11.51 14.34 -0.11
C GLU A 180 11.91 14.45 1.38
N HIS A 181 11.39 15.45 2.08
CA HIS A 181 11.80 15.78 3.47
C HIS A 181 10.63 15.84 4.44
N THR A 182 9.41 15.74 3.94
CA THR A 182 8.21 15.90 4.75
C THR A 182 7.34 14.64 4.66
N LEU A 183 6.94 14.13 5.79
CA LEU A 183 6.05 12.99 5.92
C LEU A 183 4.68 13.46 6.38
N LEU A 184 3.64 13.06 5.66
CA LEU A 184 2.27 13.21 6.09
C LEU A 184 1.90 12.01 6.97
N CYS A 185 1.68 12.29 8.24
CA CYS A 185 1.26 11.33 9.25
C CYS A 185 -0.24 11.49 9.49
N CYS A 186 -0.98 10.40 9.49
CA CYS A 186 -2.39 10.39 9.78
C CYS A 186 -2.69 9.52 11.00
N SER A 187 -3.46 10.06 11.92
CA SER A 187 -4.17 9.31 12.96
C SER A 187 -5.65 9.33 12.65
N ARG A 188 -6.28 8.15 12.62
CA ARG A 188 -7.70 8.01 12.27
C ARG A 188 -8.61 8.97 13.03
N TRP A 189 -8.31 9.22 14.31
CA TRP A 189 -9.17 9.98 15.22
C TRP A 189 -8.62 11.36 15.60
N GLN A 190 -7.37 11.66 15.24
CA GLN A 190 -6.69 12.90 15.63
C GLN A 190 -6.25 13.76 14.44
N GLY A 191 -6.53 13.28 13.22
CA GLY A 191 -6.27 14.02 11.99
C GLY A 191 -4.85 13.89 11.48
N LEU A 192 -4.36 14.94 10.82
CA LEU A 192 -3.12 14.95 10.07
C LEU A 192 -2.04 15.79 10.75
N LEU A 193 -0.79 15.34 10.61
CA LEU A 193 0.41 16.09 10.93
C LEU A 193 1.41 16.00 9.78
N LEU A 194 2.07 17.09 9.48
CA LEU A 194 3.24 17.14 8.61
C LEU A 194 4.48 17.10 9.48
N LEU A 195 5.30 16.07 9.32
CA LEU A 195 6.56 15.87 10.03
C LEU A 195 7.73 16.21 9.10
N ASP A 196 8.54 17.17 9.49
CA ASP A 196 9.82 17.44 8.84
C ASP A 196 10.86 16.40 9.30
N LEU A 197 11.33 15.59 8.37
CA LEU A 197 12.24 14.46 8.63
C LEU A 197 13.66 14.92 9.02
N LYS A 198 14.05 16.18 8.73
CA LYS A 198 15.37 16.72 9.10
C LYS A 198 15.38 17.25 10.52
N THR A 199 14.31 17.93 10.92
CA THR A 199 14.25 18.65 12.20
C THR A 199 13.47 17.91 13.28
N GLY A 200 12.65 16.91 12.90
CA GLY A 200 11.71 16.23 13.79
C GLY A 200 10.53 17.10 14.23
N LYS A 201 10.41 18.31 13.71
CA LYS A 201 9.27 19.19 14.02
C LYS A 201 8.04 18.76 13.26
N TYR A 202 6.89 18.84 13.90
CA TYR A 202 5.61 18.50 13.26
C TYR A 202 4.54 19.56 13.54
N ASN A 203 3.69 19.79 12.55
CA ASN A 203 2.59 20.76 12.58
C ASN A 203 1.40 20.21 11.81
N PRO A 204 0.16 20.68 12.08
CA PRO A 204 -0.97 20.40 11.22
C PRO A 204 -0.71 20.88 9.78
N PRO A 205 -1.29 20.24 8.76
CA PRO A 205 -1.21 20.72 7.38
C PRO A 205 -1.94 22.07 7.24
N PRO A 206 -1.68 22.84 6.16
CA PRO A 206 -2.31 24.14 5.92
C PRO A 206 -3.80 24.06 5.53
N PHE A 207 -4.43 22.92 5.70
CA PHE A 207 -5.84 22.68 5.40
C PHE A 207 -6.47 21.80 6.46
N ASP A 208 -7.78 21.92 6.63
CA ASP A 208 -8.58 21.05 7.48
C ASP A 208 -9.34 20.03 6.62
N CYS A 209 -9.18 18.76 6.94
CA CYS A 209 -9.93 17.64 6.34
C CYS A 209 -10.69 16.83 7.42
N GLY A 210 -10.84 17.39 8.61
CA GLY A 210 -11.44 16.72 9.77
C GLY A 210 -10.47 15.76 10.47
N LYS A 211 -11.00 15.09 11.49
CA LYS A 211 -10.20 14.19 12.33
C LYS A 211 -10.42 12.70 12.04
N GLU A 212 -11.60 12.35 11.54
CA GLU A 212 -11.99 10.96 11.31
C GLU A 212 -11.60 10.50 9.89
N ILE A 213 -10.31 10.23 9.66
CA ILE A 213 -9.79 9.92 8.35
C ILE A 213 -9.56 8.40 8.22
N MET A 214 -10.23 7.80 7.24
CA MET A 214 -10.10 6.37 6.93
C MET A 214 -8.91 6.07 6.02
N ASN A 215 -8.68 6.93 5.03
CA ASN A 215 -7.57 6.78 4.10
C ASN A 215 -7.15 8.14 3.52
N ILE A 216 -5.88 8.21 3.11
CA ILE A 216 -5.30 9.34 2.42
C ILE A 216 -4.32 8.85 1.37
N PHE A 217 -4.32 9.50 0.21
CA PHE A 217 -3.45 9.15 -0.90
C PHE A 217 -2.99 10.44 -1.62
N ILE A 218 -1.73 10.49 -1.99
CA ILE A 218 -1.17 11.57 -2.82
C ILE A 218 -0.88 10.98 -4.19
N ASP A 219 -1.55 11.51 -5.22
CA ASP A 219 -1.39 11.02 -6.59
C ASP A 219 -0.17 11.62 -7.30
N SER A 220 0.10 11.13 -8.53
CA SER A 220 1.22 11.58 -9.36
C SER A 220 1.15 13.08 -9.73
N GLN A 221 -0.04 13.67 -9.68
CA GLN A 221 -0.26 15.12 -9.90
C GLN A 221 -0.12 15.93 -8.60
N LYS A 222 0.29 15.27 -7.52
CA LYS A 222 0.44 15.86 -6.19
C LYS A 222 -0.88 16.35 -5.56
N ARG A 223 -2.03 15.82 -6.03
CA ARG A 223 -3.33 16.05 -5.39
C ARG A 223 -3.46 15.13 -4.20
N ILE A 224 -4.20 15.58 -3.20
CA ILE A 224 -4.45 14.85 -1.97
C ILE A 224 -5.87 14.29 -2.03
N TRP A 225 -5.97 12.99 -1.96
CA TRP A 225 -7.24 12.27 -1.87
C TRP A 225 -7.48 11.86 -0.43
N VAL A 226 -8.56 12.34 0.16
CA VAL A 226 -8.92 12.06 1.56
C VAL A 226 -10.27 11.36 1.59
N ALA A 227 -10.31 10.21 2.24
CA ALA A 227 -11.53 9.47 2.54
C ALA A 227 -11.86 9.63 4.03
N PRO A 228 -12.76 10.57 4.43
CA PRO A 228 -13.22 10.68 5.80
C PRO A 228 -14.14 9.50 6.16
N TYR A 229 -14.32 9.25 7.46
CA TYR A 229 -15.20 8.17 7.95
C TYR A 229 -16.66 8.40 7.55
N ASN A 230 -17.13 9.63 7.72
CA ASN A 230 -18.47 10.06 7.32
C ASN A 230 -18.35 11.05 6.16
N GLY A 231 -18.49 10.57 4.94
CA GLY A 231 -18.42 11.41 3.75
C GLY A 231 -17.99 10.66 2.50
N GLY A 232 -17.91 11.40 1.40
CA GLY A 232 -17.40 10.88 0.12
C GLY A 232 -15.87 10.87 0.05
N LEU A 233 -15.35 10.86 -1.15
CA LEU A 233 -13.92 10.97 -1.43
C LEU A 233 -13.61 12.41 -1.84
N ASN A 234 -12.83 13.12 -1.04
CA ASN A 234 -12.43 14.49 -1.32
C ASN A 234 -11.09 14.54 -2.05
N CYS A 235 -11.01 15.33 -3.11
CA CYS A 235 -9.76 15.65 -3.81
C CYS A 235 -9.36 17.09 -3.51
N LEU A 236 -8.17 17.29 -2.96
CA LEU A 236 -7.65 18.58 -2.55
C LEU A 236 -6.34 18.92 -3.27
N THR A 237 -6.08 20.19 -3.46
CA THR A 237 -4.74 20.70 -3.75
C THR A 237 -3.87 20.67 -2.49
N ARG A 238 -2.55 20.90 -2.63
CA ARG A 238 -1.64 20.93 -1.46
C ARG A 238 -1.89 22.10 -0.50
N ASP A 239 -2.47 23.17 -0.97
CA ASP A 239 -2.92 24.31 -0.15
C ASP A 239 -4.34 24.14 0.41
N GLY A 240 -4.96 22.97 0.19
CA GLY A 240 -6.23 22.58 0.77
C GLY A 240 -7.46 23.01 0.01
N LYS A 241 -7.31 23.52 -1.20
CA LYS A 241 -8.47 23.87 -2.04
C LYS A 241 -9.15 22.59 -2.54
N LEU A 242 -10.45 22.47 -2.29
CA LEU A 242 -11.27 21.35 -2.77
C LEU A 242 -11.41 21.42 -4.30
N LEU A 243 -11.06 20.32 -4.96
CA LEU A 243 -11.20 20.14 -6.41
C LEU A 243 -12.42 19.31 -6.80
N ALA A 244 -12.73 18.28 -6.01
CA ALA A 244 -13.85 17.36 -6.22
C ALA A 244 -14.25 16.65 -4.92
N THR A 245 -15.50 16.20 -4.83
CA THR A 245 -16.09 15.34 -3.79
C THR A 245 -16.70 14.11 -4.42
#